data_f448165aa39e568fa3e39949225a2618
#
_entry.id   f448165aa39e568fa3e39949225a2618
#
_cell.length_a   1.000
_cell.length_b   1.000
_cell.length_c   1.000
_cell.angle_alpha   90.00
_cell.angle_beta   90.00
_cell.angle_gamma   90.00
#
_symmetry.space_group_name_H-M   'P 1'
#
loop_
_entity.id
_entity.type
_entity.pdbx_description
1 polymer ?
#
loop_
_entity_poly.entity_id
_entity_poly.type
_entity_poly.pdbx_seq_one_letter_code
_entity_poly.pdbx_strand_id
1 'polypeptide(L)'
;MKFIVSSTDLLQGLLSVSRVIASKNSLPILDNFLFVLEGNALTVTASDSETTLKTVISIDEVSEGGEIAVPAKLLTDSLKELPTQPIEVSTEDDRNLVNIIWANGSAQIPYSSVEEYPELPTLNNPTTLTISAETLADGINSTVYATADEELRPVMNGIFFDIAQDSTTLVASNAHKLVYYKRTDINGSCQSSFILPKKPANILKNNLAKVTQKDVEISFDNKNAYFKCDNFLIVCRLVEGTYPA
;
A
#
# COMPACT_ATOMS: atom_id res chain seq x y z
N MET A 1 -2.67 18.12 -16.32
CA MET A 1 -3.54 16.97 -15.97
C MET A 1 -4.98 17.41 -15.93
N LYS A 2 -5.91 16.67 -16.59
CA LYS A 2 -7.36 16.99 -16.51
C LYS A 2 -8.22 15.74 -16.73
N PHE A 3 -9.15 15.45 -15.78
CA PHE A 3 -10.01 14.26 -15.83
C PHE A 3 -11.31 14.44 -15.04
N ILE A 4 -12.30 13.56 -15.30
CA ILE A 4 -13.57 13.47 -14.57
C ILE A 4 -13.64 12.10 -13.87
N VAL A 5 -14.07 12.10 -12.61
CA VAL A 5 -14.20 10.90 -11.79
C VAL A 5 -15.34 11.06 -10.78
N SER A 6 -15.89 9.95 -10.30
CA SER A 6 -16.82 9.97 -9.16
C SER A 6 -16.09 10.43 -7.89
N SER A 7 -16.67 11.37 -7.15
CA SER A 7 -16.13 11.84 -5.85
C SER A 7 -15.95 10.68 -4.86
N THR A 8 -16.86 9.72 -4.87
CA THR A 8 -16.82 8.54 -4.00
C THR A 8 -15.72 7.58 -4.41
N ASP A 9 -15.54 7.31 -5.70
CA ASP A 9 -14.53 6.37 -6.18
C ASP A 9 -13.12 6.91 -5.96
N LEU A 10 -12.92 8.21 -6.21
CA LEU A 10 -11.66 8.88 -5.87
C LEU A 10 -11.39 8.79 -4.37
N LEU A 11 -12.37 9.17 -3.53
CA LEU A 11 -12.21 9.12 -2.07
C LEU A 11 -11.89 7.70 -1.56
N GLN A 12 -12.58 6.67 -2.07
CA GLN A 12 -12.31 5.28 -1.68
C GLN A 12 -10.90 4.85 -2.06
N GLY A 13 -10.43 5.19 -3.27
CA GLY A 13 -9.06 4.94 -3.70
C GLY A 13 -8.05 5.61 -2.77
N LEU A 14 -8.23 6.90 -2.46
CA LEU A 14 -7.35 7.65 -1.53
C LEU A 14 -7.35 7.03 -0.13
N LEU A 15 -8.50 6.67 0.41
CA LEU A 15 -8.60 6.04 1.74
C LEU A 15 -7.95 4.66 1.78
N SER A 16 -7.89 3.94 0.66
CA SER A 16 -7.21 2.64 0.60
C SER A 16 -5.72 2.76 0.83
N VAL A 17 -5.08 3.80 0.30
CA VAL A 17 -3.63 4.04 0.39
C VAL A 17 -3.23 4.94 1.57
N SER A 18 -4.12 5.79 2.06
CA SER A 18 -3.81 6.81 3.09
C SER A 18 -3.23 6.26 4.40
N ARG A 19 -3.50 4.99 4.73
CA ARG A 19 -3.03 4.32 5.95
C ARG A 19 -1.51 4.13 6.01
N VAL A 20 -0.83 4.26 4.89
CA VAL A 20 0.64 4.21 4.83
C VAL A 20 1.23 5.49 5.39
N ILE A 21 0.63 6.64 5.10
CA ILE A 21 1.14 7.95 5.49
C ILE A 21 1.27 8.01 7.02
N ALA A 22 2.48 8.26 7.49
CA ALA A 22 2.74 8.40 8.92
C ALA A 22 2.24 9.75 9.44
N SER A 23 1.98 9.83 10.75
CA SER A 23 1.60 11.10 11.41
C SER A 23 2.73 12.14 11.42
N LYS A 24 3.97 11.69 11.24
CA LYS A 24 5.18 12.51 11.07
C LYS A 24 6.07 11.81 10.07
N ASN A 25 6.31 12.43 8.93
CA ASN A 25 7.22 11.95 7.91
C ASN A 25 8.56 12.67 7.98
N SER A 26 9.64 11.98 7.64
CA SER A 26 10.99 12.56 7.54
C SER A 26 11.12 13.51 6.34
N LEU A 27 10.41 13.22 5.26
CA LEU A 27 10.37 14.01 4.04
C LEU A 27 8.97 14.60 3.87
N PRO A 28 8.83 15.93 3.73
CA PRO A 28 7.51 16.59 3.56
C PRO A 28 6.70 16.09 2.37
N ILE A 29 7.38 15.64 1.30
CA ILE A 29 6.71 15.10 0.11
C ILE A 29 5.84 13.86 0.43
N LEU A 30 6.19 13.09 1.48
CA LEU A 30 5.45 11.90 1.90
C LEU A 30 4.12 12.21 2.61
N ASP A 31 3.85 13.47 2.91
CA ASP A 31 2.51 13.92 3.35
C ASP A 31 1.53 14.04 2.18
N ASN A 32 2.01 13.80 0.95
CA ASN A 32 1.23 13.89 -0.28
C ASN A 32 0.95 12.51 -0.87
N PHE A 33 -0.15 12.42 -1.61
CA PHE A 33 -0.35 11.36 -2.59
C PHE A 33 0.39 11.71 -3.87
N LEU A 34 1.10 10.76 -4.45
CA LEU A 34 1.57 10.86 -5.83
C LEU A 34 0.46 10.38 -6.76
N PHE A 35 0.02 11.25 -7.65
CA PHE A 35 -0.91 10.95 -8.73
C PHE A 35 -0.15 10.81 -10.04
N VAL A 36 -0.39 9.71 -10.75
CA VAL A 36 0.10 9.49 -12.11
C VAL A 36 -1.11 9.09 -12.96
N LEU A 37 -1.48 9.94 -13.93
CA LEU A 37 -2.60 9.71 -14.83
C LEU A 37 -2.08 9.33 -16.21
N GLU A 38 -2.28 8.07 -16.61
CA GLU A 38 -1.92 7.51 -17.90
C GLU A 38 -3.11 6.80 -18.53
N GLY A 39 -3.48 7.20 -19.74
CA GLY A 39 -4.72 6.72 -20.36
C GLY A 39 -5.91 6.98 -19.43
N ASN A 40 -6.76 5.99 -19.20
CA ASN A 40 -7.91 6.07 -18.30
C ASN A 40 -7.63 5.50 -16.90
N ALA A 41 -6.38 5.47 -16.48
CA ALA A 41 -5.97 4.93 -15.18
C ALA A 41 -5.26 5.99 -14.35
N LEU A 42 -5.81 6.35 -13.20
CA LEU A 42 -5.16 7.16 -12.20
C LEU A 42 -4.49 6.24 -11.18
N THR A 43 -3.17 6.17 -11.21
CA THR A 43 -2.39 5.51 -10.16
C THR A 43 -2.19 6.48 -9.01
N VAL A 44 -2.64 6.09 -7.84
CA VAL A 44 -2.43 6.83 -6.58
C VAL A 44 -1.43 6.08 -5.72
N THR A 45 -0.37 6.76 -5.33
CA THR A 45 0.69 6.20 -4.47
C THR A 45 0.76 6.96 -3.15
N ALA A 46 0.92 6.24 -2.06
CA ALA A 46 1.28 6.78 -0.75
C ALA A 46 2.48 6.02 -0.18
N SER A 47 3.37 6.70 0.53
CA SER A 47 4.59 6.11 1.10
C SER A 47 4.95 6.73 2.44
N ASP A 48 5.69 5.98 3.28
CA ASP A 48 6.35 6.48 4.49
C ASP A 48 7.87 6.21 4.48
N SER A 49 8.44 5.95 3.29
CA SER A 49 9.81 5.51 3.00
C SER A 49 10.09 4.02 3.24
N GLU A 50 9.40 3.36 4.18
CA GLU A 50 9.59 1.93 4.47
C GLU A 50 8.49 1.07 3.83
N THR A 51 7.31 1.67 3.63
CA THR A 51 6.15 1.02 3.03
C THR A 51 5.55 1.94 1.98
N THR A 52 5.31 1.41 0.80
CA THR A 52 4.60 2.12 -0.28
C THR A 52 3.38 1.31 -0.69
N LEU A 53 2.25 1.99 -0.83
CA LEU A 53 1.02 1.40 -1.34
C LEU A 53 0.56 2.17 -2.58
N LYS A 54 0.30 1.44 -3.65
CA LYS A 54 -0.30 1.96 -4.89
C LYS A 54 -1.68 1.36 -5.08
N THR A 55 -2.59 2.16 -5.60
CA THR A 55 -3.88 1.70 -6.13
C THR A 55 -4.15 2.35 -7.47
N VAL A 56 -4.94 1.69 -8.30
CA VAL A 56 -5.36 2.20 -9.61
C VAL A 56 -6.86 2.47 -9.57
N ILE A 57 -7.23 3.68 -9.95
CA ILE A 57 -8.62 4.14 -10.05
C ILE A 57 -8.94 4.32 -11.54
N SER A 58 -10.00 3.68 -12.00
CA SER A 58 -10.50 3.88 -13.36
C SER A 58 -11.12 5.27 -13.49
N ILE A 59 -10.76 6.01 -14.53
CA ILE A 59 -11.23 7.36 -14.81
C ILE A 59 -12.22 7.31 -15.97
N ASP A 60 -13.35 7.99 -15.78
CA ASP A 60 -14.44 8.01 -16.78
C ASP A 60 -14.05 8.78 -18.05
N GLU A 61 -13.51 9.98 -17.87
CA GLU A 61 -13.08 10.86 -18.96
C GLU A 61 -11.73 11.48 -18.65
N VAL A 62 -10.80 11.38 -19.58
CA VAL A 62 -9.46 11.98 -19.51
C VAL A 62 -9.25 12.92 -20.67
N SER A 63 -8.90 14.16 -20.35
CA SER A 63 -8.52 15.17 -21.36
C SER A 63 -7.01 15.34 -21.47
N GLU A 64 -6.30 15.20 -20.32
CA GLU A 64 -4.84 15.40 -20.25
C GLU A 64 -4.26 14.58 -19.11
N GLY A 65 -3.22 13.78 -19.42
CA GLY A 65 -2.44 13.03 -18.45
C GLY A 65 -1.45 13.88 -17.64
N GLY A 66 -0.62 13.24 -16.85
CA GLY A 66 0.47 13.90 -16.11
C GLY A 66 0.68 13.32 -14.71
N GLU A 67 1.57 13.95 -13.95
CA GLU A 67 1.92 13.54 -12.60
C GLU A 67 2.06 14.73 -11.64
N ILE A 68 1.54 14.58 -10.43
CA ILE A 68 1.57 15.62 -9.39
C ILE A 68 1.59 14.99 -7.99
N ALA A 69 2.11 15.73 -7.00
CA ALA A 69 2.04 15.34 -5.59
C ALA A 69 1.05 16.25 -4.84
N VAL A 70 -0.06 15.69 -4.35
CA VAL A 70 -1.18 16.44 -3.75
C VAL A 70 -1.28 16.16 -2.25
N PRO A 71 -1.41 17.19 -1.37
CA PRO A 71 -1.53 17.02 0.07
C PRO A 71 -2.66 16.07 0.45
N ALA A 72 -2.28 14.92 1.03
CA ALA A 72 -3.19 13.78 1.25
C ALA A 72 -4.34 14.13 2.19
N LYS A 73 -4.03 14.79 3.30
CA LYS A 73 -5.04 15.16 4.30
C LYS A 73 -6.03 16.18 3.73
N LEU A 74 -5.52 17.24 3.11
CA LEU A 74 -6.35 18.32 2.58
C LEU A 74 -7.31 17.81 1.50
N LEU A 75 -6.79 17.03 0.56
CA LEU A 75 -7.61 16.43 -0.51
C LEU A 75 -8.67 15.47 0.07
N THR A 76 -8.25 14.57 0.96
CA THR A 76 -9.17 13.58 1.55
C THR A 76 -10.27 14.26 2.38
N ASP A 77 -9.93 15.26 3.18
CA ASP A 77 -10.91 15.97 4.01
C ASP A 77 -11.89 16.78 3.12
N SER A 78 -11.41 17.42 2.05
CA SER A 78 -12.28 18.11 1.08
C SER A 78 -13.27 17.17 0.39
N LEU A 79 -12.82 15.97 -0.02
CA LEU A 79 -13.70 15.00 -0.70
C LEU A 79 -14.72 14.35 0.24
N LYS A 80 -14.44 14.23 1.55
CA LYS A 80 -15.41 13.69 2.53
C LYS A 80 -16.67 14.55 2.67
N GLU A 81 -16.56 15.85 2.41
CA GLU A 81 -17.68 16.79 2.50
C GLU A 81 -18.58 16.77 1.25
N LEU A 82 -18.16 16.05 0.19
CA LEU A 82 -18.92 15.99 -1.06
C LEU A 82 -19.86 14.79 -1.08
N PRO A 83 -21.12 14.97 -1.53
CA PRO A 83 -21.98 13.84 -1.86
C PRO A 83 -21.44 13.12 -3.11
N THR A 84 -21.93 11.90 -3.36
CA THR A 84 -21.61 11.14 -4.58
C THR A 84 -22.03 11.90 -5.82
N GLN A 85 -21.08 12.35 -6.62
CA GLN A 85 -21.28 13.07 -7.86
C GLN A 85 -20.02 13.03 -8.73
N PRO A 86 -20.14 13.27 -10.06
CA PRO A 86 -18.98 13.55 -10.90
C PRO A 86 -18.27 14.82 -10.43
N ILE A 87 -16.94 14.77 -10.43
CA ILE A 87 -16.08 15.91 -10.18
C ILE A 87 -15.05 16.02 -11.30
N GLU A 88 -14.78 17.24 -11.75
CA GLU A 88 -13.66 17.54 -12.63
C GLU A 88 -12.45 17.90 -11.78
N VAL A 89 -11.32 17.25 -12.06
CA VAL A 89 -10.02 17.53 -11.46
C VAL A 89 -9.09 18.03 -12.54
N SER A 90 -8.50 19.21 -12.37
CA SER A 90 -7.57 19.78 -13.34
C SER A 90 -6.43 20.54 -12.66
N THR A 91 -5.24 20.56 -13.29
CA THR A 91 -4.09 21.36 -12.82
C THR A 91 -4.07 22.73 -13.46
N GLU A 92 -3.63 23.71 -12.69
CA GLU A 92 -3.26 25.05 -13.13
C GLU A 92 -1.76 25.23 -12.86
N ASP A 93 -0.95 24.89 -13.86
CA ASP A 93 0.50 24.71 -13.67
C ASP A 93 1.22 26.02 -13.36
N ASP A 94 0.76 27.17 -13.89
CA ASP A 94 1.34 28.49 -13.59
C ASP A 94 1.27 28.85 -12.10
N ARG A 95 0.34 28.26 -11.36
CA ARG A 95 0.09 28.54 -9.94
C ARG A 95 0.32 27.33 -9.03
N ASN A 96 0.66 26.17 -9.58
CA ASN A 96 0.77 24.89 -8.87
C ASN A 96 -0.49 24.56 -8.06
N LEU A 97 -1.67 24.69 -8.68
CA LEU A 97 -2.96 24.41 -8.06
C LEU A 97 -3.68 23.27 -8.76
N VAL A 98 -4.28 22.40 -7.97
CA VAL A 98 -5.32 21.46 -8.41
C VAL A 98 -6.67 22.11 -8.20
N ASN A 99 -7.44 22.25 -9.25
CA ASN A 99 -8.83 22.68 -9.21
C ASN A 99 -9.74 21.44 -9.15
N ILE A 100 -10.62 21.39 -8.19
CA ILE A 100 -11.67 20.37 -8.06
C ILE A 100 -13.00 21.09 -8.24
N ILE A 101 -13.75 20.74 -9.28
CA ILE A 101 -15.01 21.39 -9.64
C ILE A 101 -16.13 20.36 -9.55
N TRP A 102 -17.22 20.72 -8.89
CA TRP A 102 -18.45 19.93 -8.77
C TRP A 102 -19.68 20.78 -9.03
N ALA A 103 -20.87 20.17 -9.03
CA ALA A 103 -22.11 20.81 -9.48
C ALA A 103 -22.38 22.20 -8.88
N ASN A 104 -22.06 22.43 -7.60
CA ASN A 104 -22.42 23.63 -6.87
C ASN A 104 -21.22 24.37 -6.24
N GLY A 105 -19.99 24.05 -6.66
CA GLY A 105 -18.81 24.70 -6.08
C GLY A 105 -17.50 24.24 -6.66
N SER A 106 -16.43 24.79 -6.11
CA SER A 106 -15.06 24.40 -6.46
C SER A 106 -14.13 24.56 -5.27
N ALA A 107 -13.03 23.83 -5.28
CA ALA A 107 -11.94 23.96 -4.34
C ALA A 107 -10.60 24.04 -5.09
N GLN A 108 -9.63 24.71 -4.50
CA GLN A 108 -8.26 24.77 -4.99
C GLN A 108 -7.31 24.23 -3.94
N ILE A 109 -6.43 23.32 -4.33
CA ILE A 109 -5.47 22.69 -3.46
C ILE A 109 -4.08 22.86 -4.08
N PRO A 110 -3.07 23.35 -3.35
CA PRO A 110 -1.71 23.41 -3.87
C PRO A 110 -1.15 22.02 -4.12
N TYR A 111 -0.38 21.83 -5.17
CA TYR A 111 0.38 20.61 -5.43
C TYR A 111 1.89 20.88 -5.51
N SER A 112 2.69 19.83 -5.37
CA SER A 112 4.15 19.87 -5.45
C SER A 112 4.65 19.08 -6.67
N SER A 113 5.89 19.38 -7.10
CA SER A 113 6.63 18.54 -8.04
C SER A 113 6.82 17.12 -7.47
N VAL A 114 6.90 16.14 -8.35
CA VAL A 114 7.08 14.73 -8.01
C VAL A 114 8.55 14.31 -7.86
N GLU A 115 9.50 15.19 -8.19
CA GLU A 115 10.93 14.87 -8.27
C GLU A 115 11.52 14.30 -6.96
N GLU A 116 10.98 14.72 -5.81
CA GLU A 116 11.42 14.25 -4.50
C GLU A 116 10.66 12.99 -4.02
N TYR A 117 9.69 12.50 -4.80
CA TYR A 117 8.91 11.33 -4.38
C TYR A 117 9.76 10.05 -4.55
N PRO A 118 9.87 9.20 -3.51
CA PRO A 118 10.77 8.05 -3.56
C PRO A 118 10.34 7.03 -4.64
N GLU A 119 11.32 6.56 -5.39
CA GLU A 119 11.13 5.44 -6.30
C GLU A 119 10.96 4.13 -5.54
N LEU A 120 10.28 3.16 -6.18
CA LEU A 120 10.17 1.81 -5.63
C LEU A 120 11.52 1.09 -5.66
N PRO A 121 11.90 0.36 -4.59
CA PRO A 121 13.12 -0.42 -4.58
C PRO A 121 13.07 -1.54 -5.62
N THR A 122 14.16 -1.77 -6.34
CA THR A 122 14.28 -2.90 -7.26
C THR A 122 14.62 -4.17 -6.48
N LEU A 123 13.88 -5.26 -6.73
CA LEU A 123 14.20 -6.57 -6.15
C LEU A 123 15.39 -7.21 -6.85
N ASN A 124 16.29 -7.81 -6.07
CA ASN A 124 17.46 -8.53 -6.56
C ASN A 124 17.22 -10.06 -6.47
N ASN A 125 17.14 -10.73 -7.62
CA ASN A 125 16.89 -12.19 -7.70
C ASN A 125 15.69 -12.62 -6.84
N PRO A 126 14.48 -12.11 -7.06
CA PRO A 126 13.36 -12.32 -6.19
C PRO A 126 12.89 -13.78 -6.18
N THR A 127 12.49 -14.25 -5.01
CA THR A 127 11.64 -15.42 -4.87
C THR A 127 10.20 -15.00 -5.07
N THR A 128 9.44 -15.76 -5.85
CA THR A 128 8.02 -15.49 -6.12
C THR A 128 7.14 -16.62 -5.61
N LEU A 129 6.01 -16.26 -5.04
CA LEU A 129 5.03 -17.16 -4.43
C LEU A 129 3.63 -16.61 -4.70
N THR A 130 2.66 -17.48 -4.95
CA THR A 130 1.24 -17.10 -5.06
C THR A 130 0.46 -17.73 -3.92
N ILE A 131 -0.31 -16.91 -3.20
CA ILE A 131 -1.17 -17.33 -2.08
C ILE A 131 -2.56 -16.76 -2.31
N SER A 132 -3.62 -17.51 -1.95
CA SER A 132 -4.96 -16.92 -1.99
C SER A 132 -5.09 -15.75 -1.03
N ALA A 133 -5.82 -14.72 -1.44
CA ALA A 133 -6.04 -13.50 -0.64
C ALA A 133 -6.67 -13.84 0.73
N GLU A 134 -7.63 -14.77 0.74
CA GLU A 134 -8.28 -15.27 1.96
C GLU A 134 -7.27 -15.95 2.90
N THR A 135 -6.47 -16.89 2.38
CA THR A 135 -5.48 -17.62 3.19
C THR A 135 -4.40 -16.71 3.75
N LEU A 136 -3.93 -15.74 2.95
CA LEU A 136 -2.94 -14.76 3.41
C LEU A 136 -3.53 -13.84 4.48
N ALA A 137 -4.76 -13.37 4.30
CA ALA A 137 -5.47 -12.54 5.27
C ALA A 137 -5.69 -13.29 6.59
N ASP A 138 -6.11 -14.55 6.54
CA ASP A 138 -6.30 -15.42 7.71
C ASP A 138 -4.99 -15.67 8.44
N GLY A 139 -3.92 -15.97 7.72
CA GLY A 139 -2.59 -16.17 8.28
C GLY A 139 -2.08 -14.93 9.02
N ILE A 140 -2.18 -13.76 8.39
CA ILE A 140 -1.79 -12.50 9.01
C ILE A 140 -2.69 -12.19 10.22
N ASN A 141 -4.00 -12.34 10.09
CA ASN A 141 -4.96 -12.07 11.16
C ASN A 141 -4.71 -12.96 12.39
N SER A 142 -4.36 -14.22 12.14
CA SER A 142 -4.07 -15.21 13.19
C SER A 142 -2.74 -15.00 13.89
N THR A 143 -1.82 -14.20 13.33
CA THR A 143 -0.44 -14.07 13.84
C THR A 143 -0.06 -12.66 14.28
N VAL A 144 -0.53 -11.62 13.58
CA VAL A 144 -0.07 -10.22 13.76
C VAL A 144 -0.22 -9.69 15.20
N TYR A 145 -1.23 -10.14 15.93
CA TYR A 145 -1.46 -9.71 17.32
C TYR A 145 -0.40 -10.24 18.32
N ALA A 146 0.37 -11.24 17.91
CA ALA A 146 1.44 -11.82 18.72
C ALA A 146 2.81 -11.17 18.45
N THR A 147 2.93 -10.27 17.48
CA THR A 147 4.17 -9.53 17.24
C THR A 147 4.50 -8.60 18.41
N ALA A 148 5.79 -8.32 18.59
CA ALA A 148 6.26 -7.32 19.54
C ALA A 148 6.14 -5.89 18.97
N ASP A 149 6.37 -4.91 19.86
CA ASP A 149 6.57 -3.49 19.54
C ASP A 149 7.79 -3.00 20.35
N GLU A 150 8.94 -3.65 20.18
CA GLU A 150 10.14 -3.43 20.99
C GLU A 150 11.35 -3.09 20.10
N GLU A 151 12.10 -2.04 20.49
CA GLU A 151 13.33 -1.64 19.77
C GLU A 151 14.48 -2.62 19.98
N LEU A 152 14.54 -3.31 21.10
CA LEU A 152 15.63 -4.22 21.46
C LEU A 152 15.64 -5.53 20.67
N ARG A 153 14.50 -5.94 20.15
CA ARG A 153 14.32 -7.20 19.40
C ARG A 153 13.51 -6.97 18.14
N PRO A 154 14.02 -6.20 17.18
CA PRO A 154 13.28 -5.79 15.98
C PRO A 154 12.77 -6.97 15.14
N VAL A 155 13.45 -8.13 15.17
CA VAL A 155 13.01 -9.34 14.46
C VAL A 155 11.64 -9.86 14.94
N MET A 156 11.24 -9.54 16.19
CA MET A 156 9.92 -9.91 16.73
C MET A 156 8.82 -8.87 16.38
N ASN A 157 9.17 -7.72 15.81
CA ASN A 157 8.19 -6.70 15.38
C ASN A 157 7.53 -7.02 14.04
N GLY A 158 7.57 -8.28 13.64
CA GLY A 158 6.99 -8.76 12.39
C GLY A 158 6.54 -10.20 12.46
N ILE A 159 5.93 -10.64 11.39
CA ILE A 159 5.50 -12.02 11.17
C ILE A 159 6.60 -12.72 10.37
N PHE A 160 7.14 -13.78 10.88
CA PHE A 160 8.09 -14.64 10.18
C PHE A 160 7.34 -15.58 9.25
N PHE A 161 7.64 -15.49 7.96
CA PHE A 161 7.19 -16.40 6.92
C PHE A 161 8.30 -17.42 6.67
N ASP A 162 8.04 -18.68 6.93
CA ASP A 162 8.89 -19.82 6.58
C ASP A 162 8.21 -20.62 5.47
N ILE A 163 8.80 -20.58 4.29
CA ILE A 163 8.25 -21.13 3.06
C ILE A 163 9.07 -22.35 2.68
N ALA A 164 8.46 -23.51 2.73
CA ALA A 164 9.05 -24.77 2.33
C ALA A 164 8.36 -25.34 1.07
N GLN A 165 8.91 -26.43 0.52
CA GLN A 165 8.35 -27.09 -0.66
C GLN A 165 6.99 -27.73 -0.43
N ASP A 166 6.68 -28.09 0.80
CA ASP A 166 5.45 -28.81 1.20
C ASP A 166 4.53 -28.00 2.12
N SER A 167 4.94 -26.83 2.55
CA SER A 167 4.17 -26.04 3.49
C SER A 167 4.68 -24.60 3.62
N THR A 168 3.81 -23.72 4.06
CA THR A 168 4.17 -22.37 4.50
C THR A 168 3.72 -22.16 5.94
N THR A 169 4.62 -21.63 6.76
CA THR A 169 4.37 -21.37 8.18
C THR A 169 4.53 -19.89 8.47
N LEU A 170 3.56 -19.30 9.18
CA LEU A 170 3.64 -17.95 9.71
C LEU A 170 3.82 -18.03 11.22
N VAL A 171 4.85 -17.36 11.74
CA VAL A 171 5.17 -17.33 13.17
C VAL A 171 5.24 -15.91 13.66
N ALA A 172 4.66 -15.65 14.82
CA ALA A 172 4.81 -14.38 15.53
C ALA A 172 4.97 -14.60 17.02
N SER A 173 5.86 -13.81 17.66
CA SER A 173 6.11 -13.87 19.11
C SER A 173 6.51 -12.51 19.65
N ASN A 174 6.15 -12.24 20.92
CA ASN A 174 6.65 -11.11 21.69
C ASN A 174 7.38 -11.58 22.97
N ALA A 175 7.89 -12.80 22.97
CA ALA A 175 8.53 -13.49 24.09
C ALA A 175 7.57 -13.95 25.22
N HIS A 176 6.33 -13.45 25.28
CA HIS A 176 5.32 -13.87 26.26
C HIS A 176 4.26 -14.77 25.66
N LYS A 177 4.04 -14.64 24.37
CA LYS A 177 3.12 -15.46 23.58
C LYS A 177 3.77 -15.81 22.26
N LEU A 178 3.45 -16.99 21.75
CA LEU A 178 3.89 -17.52 20.47
C LEU A 178 2.67 -18.02 19.71
N VAL A 179 2.59 -17.65 18.44
CA VAL A 179 1.62 -18.19 17.49
C VAL A 179 2.35 -18.85 16.35
N TYR A 180 1.89 -20.04 16.01
CA TYR A 180 2.38 -20.85 14.91
C TYR A 180 1.19 -21.23 14.02
N TYR A 181 1.17 -20.73 12.80
CA TYR A 181 0.11 -20.97 11.81
C TYR A 181 0.72 -21.66 10.60
N LYS A 182 0.43 -22.95 10.40
CA LYS A 182 0.97 -23.76 9.30
C LYS A 182 -0.09 -24.13 8.29
N ARG A 183 0.25 -23.99 7.01
CA ARG A 183 -0.53 -24.42 5.85
C ARG A 183 0.28 -25.37 4.98
N THR A 184 -0.35 -26.49 4.60
CA THR A 184 0.25 -27.50 3.72
C THR A 184 -0.28 -27.41 2.29
N ASP A 185 -1.18 -26.50 2.02
CA ASP A 185 -1.74 -26.20 0.70
C ASP A 185 -1.06 -25.00 0.03
N ILE A 186 -0.06 -24.38 0.69
CA ILE A 186 0.76 -23.30 0.17
C ILE A 186 2.19 -23.79 0.08
N ASN A 187 2.68 -23.96 -1.15
CA ASN A 187 3.97 -24.58 -1.42
C ASN A 187 4.91 -23.58 -2.10
N GLY A 188 6.14 -23.49 -1.62
CA GLY A 188 7.20 -22.71 -2.24
C GLY A 188 7.93 -23.49 -3.33
N SER A 189 8.51 -22.78 -4.29
CA SER A 189 9.42 -23.38 -5.28
C SER A 189 10.76 -23.82 -4.67
N CYS A 190 11.16 -23.18 -3.56
CA CYS A 190 12.39 -23.47 -2.81
C CYS A 190 12.21 -23.06 -1.35
N GLN A 191 13.11 -23.56 -0.48
CA GLN A 191 13.17 -23.11 0.91
C GLN A 191 13.57 -21.64 0.97
N SER A 192 12.73 -20.81 1.55
CA SER A 192 12.96 -19.37 1.69
C SER A 192 12.21 -18.82 2.90
N SER A 193 12.61 -17.64 3.38
CA SER A 193 11.95 -17.02 4.51
C SER A 193 12.13 -15.51 4.51
N PHE A 194 11.20 -14.80 5.15
CA PHE A 194 11.30 -13.38 5.41
C PHE A 194 10.49 -12.96 6.65
N ILE A 195 10.76 -11.77 7.18
CA ILE A 195 10.01 -11.20 8.29
C ILE A 195 9.24 -9.97 7.79
N LEU A 196 7.91 -10.10 7.73
CA LEU A 196 7.01 -9.01 7.33
C LEU A 196 6.74 -8.11 8.53
N PRO A 197 7.11 -6.80 8.50
CA PRO A 197 6.86 -5.90 9.61
C PRO A 197 5.37 -5.76 9.92
N LYS A 198 5.06 -5.46 11.18
CA LYS A 198 3.68 -5.35 11.69
C LYS A 198 2.82 -4.32 10.95
N LYS A 199 3.39 -3.14 10.60
CA LYS A 199 2.64 -2.09 9.89
C LYS A 199 2.18 -2.53 8.52
N PRO A 200 3.06 -2.96 7.58
CA PRO A 200 2.63 -3.46 6.28
C PRO A 200 1.74 -4.71 6.37
N ALA A 201 1.94 -5.59 7.36
CA ALA A 201 1.05 -6.74 7.59
C ALA A 201 -0.40 -6.28 7.87
N ASN A 202 -0.59 -5.28 8.74
CA ASN A 202 -1.92 -4.73 9.02
C ASN A 202 -2.54 -4.01 7.81
N ILE A 203 -1.73 -3.27 7.04
CA ILE A 203 -2.18 -2.61 5.82
C ILE A 203 -2.63 -3.66 4.80
N LEU A 204 -1.82 -4.68 4.57
CA LEU A 204 -2.11 -5.79 3.66
C LEU A 204 -3.42 -6.50 4.04
N LYS A 205 -3.58 -6.92 5.30
CA LYS A 205 -4.80 -7.54 5.80
C LYS A 205 -6.05 -6.71 5.52
N ASN A 206 -5.99 -5.39 5.76
CA ASN A 206 -7.12 -4.50 5.56
C ASN A 206 -7.48 -4.28 4.09
N ASN A 207 -6.50 -4.35 3.19
CA ASN A 207 -6.74 -4.27 1.75
C ASN A 207 -7.25 -5.60 1.20
N LEU A 208 -6.69 -6.74 1.63
CA LEU A 208 -7.14 -8.07 1.22
C LEU A 208 -8.62 -8.33 1.54
N ALA A 209 -9.16 -7.76 2.61
CA ALA A 209 -10.57 -7.86 2.96
C ALA A 209 -11.53 -7.23 1.94
N LYS A 210 -11.00 -6.44 0.99
CA LYS A 210 -11.79 -5.67 0.02
C LYS A 210 -11.60 -6.13 -1.43
N VAL A 211 -10.68 -7.07 -1.69
CA VAL A 211 -10.38 -7.51 -3.06
C VAL A 211 -11.38 -8.55 -3.55
N THR A 212 -11.59 -8.53 -4.85
CA THR A 212 -12.38 -9.54 -5.57
C THR A 212 -11.53 -10.64 -6.18
N GLN A 213 -10.26 -10.36 -6.45
CA GLN A 213 -9.29 -11.31 -6.94
C GLN A 213 -8.91 -12.31 -5.84
N LYS A 214 -8.79 -13.58 -6.22
CA LYS A 214 -8.52 -14.65 -5.25
C LYS A 214 -7.06 -14.79 -4.85
N ASP A 215 -6.13 -14.38 -5.71
CA ASP A 215 -4.70 -14.67 -5.55
C ASP A 215 -3.88 -13.39 -5.36
N VAL A 216 -2.89 -13.49 -4.49
CA VAL A 216 -1.86 -12.49 -4.23
C VAL A 216 -0.54 -13.02 -4.73
N GLU A 217 0.10 -12.30 -5.64
CA GLU A 217 1.48 -12.54 -6.04
C GLU A 217 2.42 -11.86 -5.04
N ILE A 218 3.29 -12.63 -4.42
CA ILE A 218 4.30 -12.17 -3.47
C ILE A 218 5.66 -12.36 -4.13
N SER A 219 6.42 -11.27 -4.29
CA SER A 219 7.80 -11.31 -4.77
C SER A 219 8.69 -10.65 -3.74
N PHE A 220 9.75 -11.30 -3.30
CA PHE A 220 10.62 -10.77 -2.25
C PHE A 220 12.09 -11.15 -2.47
N ASP A 221 12.95 -10.34 -1.90
CA ASP A 221 14.37 -10.60 -1.72
C ASP A 221 14.74 -10.52 -0.22
N ASN A 222 16.00 -10.36 0.11
CA ASN A 222 16.48 -10.27 1.49
C ASN A 222 16.16 -8.93 2.19
N LYS A 223 15.65 -7.92 1.46
CA LYS A 223 15.41 -6.57 1.97
C LYS A 223 13.99 -6.09 1.78
N ASN A 224 13.34 -6.46 0.67
CA ASN A 224 12.07 -5.91 0.27
C ASN A 224 11.09 -7.01 -0.14
N ALA A 225 9.80 -6.74 0.04
CA ALA A 225 8.73 -7.57 -0.48
C ALA A 225 7.67 -6.74 -1.21
N TYR A 226 7.14 -7.33 -2.27
CA TYR A 226 6.05 -6.85 -3.10
C TYR A 226 4.85 -7.77 -2.92
N PHE A 227 3.69 -7.21 -2.66
CA PHE A 227 2.41 -7.93 -2.60
C PHE A 227 1.47 -7.30 -3.63
N LYS A 228 1.23 -8.01 -4.72
CA LYS A 228 0.38 -7.54 -5.82
C LYS A 228 -0.94 -8.32 -5.84
N CYS A 229 -2.04 -7.60 -5.86
CA CYS A 229 -3.37 -8.18 -5.91
C CYS A 229 -4.33 -7.17 -6.52
N ASP A 230 -5.13 -7.62 -7.51
CA ASP A 230 -6.16 -6.80 -8.17
C ASP A 230 -5.58 -5.44 -8.62
N ASN A 231 -6.12 -4.36 -8.10
CA ASN A 231 -5.70 -2.99 -8.42
C ASN A 231 -4.75 -2.37 -7.38
N PHE A 232 -4.21 -3.15 -6.44
CA PHE A 232 -3.25 -2.62 -5.47
C PHE A 232 -1.89 -3.32 -5.51
N LEU A 233 -0.87 -2.59 -5.12
CA LEU A 233 0.49 -3.06 -4.92
C LEU A 233 1.03 -2.50 -3.60
N ILE A 234 1.38 -3.39 -2.67
CA ILE A 234 2.11 -3.02 -1.45
C ILE A 234 3.57 -3.40 -1.63
N VAL A 235 4.45 -2.46 -1.37
CA VAL A 235 5.90 -2.67 -1.31
C VAL A 235 6.37 -2.31 0.08
N CYS A 236 7.16 -3.16 0.72
CA CYS A 236 7.68 -2.84 2.04
C CYS A 236 9.10 -3.36 2.23
N ARG A 237 9.85 -2.64 3.06
CA ARG A 237 11.12 -3.12 3.60
C ARG A 237 10.85 -4.23 4.61
N LEU A 238 11.62 -5.29 4.54
CA LEU A 238 11.55 -6.43 5.45
C LEU A 238 12.41 -6.19 6.70
N VAL A 239 12.08 -6.86 7.79
CA VAL A 239 12.93 -6.84 8.99
C VAL A 239 14.13 -7.75 8.75
N GLU A 240 15.32 -7.18 8.85
CA GLU A 240 16.57 -7.92 8.71
C GLU A 240 16.90 -8.69 10.00
N GLY A 241 17.43 -9.91 9.87
CA GLY A 241 17.91 -10.73 10.97
C GLY A 241 17.35 -12.15 10.97
N THR A 242 17.75 -12.93 11.97
CA THR A 242 17.29 -14.31 12.14
C THR A 242 16.17 -14.35 13.18
N TYR A 243 15.03 -14.91 12.79
CA TYR A 243 13.92 -15.12 13.71
C TYR A 243 14.32 -16.15 14.77
N PRO A 244 13.96 -15.98 16.07
CA PRO A 244 14.26 -16.96 17.11
C PRO A 244 13.67 -18.33 16.80
N ALA A 245 14.46 -19.40 17.09
CA ALA A 245 14.06 -20.80 16.91
C ALA A 245 13.07 -21.26 17.99
#